data_18c212daf3eed215c13e595d965982af
#
_entry.id   18c212daf3eed215c13e595d965982af
#
_cell.length_a   1.000
_cell.length_b   1.000
_cell.length_c   1.000
_cell.angle_alpha   90.00
_cell.angle_beta   90.00
_cell.angle_gamma   90.00
#
_symmetry.space_group_name_H-M   'P 1'
#
loop_
_entity.id
_entity.type
_entity.pdbx_description
1 polymer ?
#
loop_
_entity_poly.entity_id
_entity_poly.type
_entity_poly.pdbx_seq_one_letter_code
_entity_poly.pdbx_strand_id
1 'polypeptide(L)'
;TIFKDTGALLKGHFELRSKLHSDQFFQCAMVLRYPRIAGRLCEALVEKMRAGPKSVWPVAGVIAPAMGGIVVGHEIARVLDVKSIFAEKQEGKLVLRRGFEIGAGERYIVAEDVITRGGRVQETIDIVTQAGGVVTAVAVLVDRSGGKASFAYPTFSLLPMEPVTFEPGRCPLCARGEPVVHPGS
;
A
#
# COMPACT_ATOMS: atom_id res chain seq x y z
N THR A 1 3.88 17.27 -9.70
CA THR A 1 3.33 16.56 -8.50
C THR A 1 4.43 15.70 -7.88
N ILE A 2 4.42 15.52 -6.57
CA ILE A 2 5.44 14.77 -5.82
C ILE A 2 5.79 13.42 -6.48
N PHE A 3 4.81 12.63 -6.91
CA PHE A 3 5.04 11.33 -7.53
C PHE A 3 5.72 11.39 -8.92
N LYS A 4 5.46 12.44 -9.70
CA LYS A 4 6.17 12.66 -10.97
C LYS A 4 7.59 13.16 -10.71
N ASP A 5 7.73 14.13 -9.82
CA ASP A 5 9.00 14.81 -9.53
C ASP A 5 10.03 13.87 -8.90
N THR A 6 9.56 12.84 -8.15
CA THR A 6 10.38 11.79 -7.54
C THR A 6 10.64 10.58 -8.46
N GLY A 7 10.02 10.55 -9.66
CA GLY A 7 10.08 9.40 -10.56
C GLY A 7 9.26 8.19 -10.11
N ALA A 8 8.34 8.37 -9.15
CA ALA A 8 7.45 7.29 -8.69
C ALA A 8 6.34 6.97 -9.70
N LEU A 9 5.89 7.96 -10.48
CA LEU A 9 4.95 7.78 -11.58
C LEU A 9 5.69 7.92 -12.90
N LEU A 10 5.90 6.79 -13.58
CA LEU A 10 6.51 6.72 -14.89
C LEU A 10 5.44 6.71 -15.98
N LYS A 11 5.74 7.33 -17.13
CA LYS A 11 4.98 7.23 -18.36
C LYS A 11 5.79 6.49 -19.40
N GLY A 12 5.14 5.63 -20.19
CA GLY A 12 5.79 4.80 -21.19
C GLY A 12 4.94 3.58 -21.51
N HIS A 13 5.54 2.57 -22.13
CA HIS A 13 4.86 1.31 -22.45
C HIS A 13 5.35 0.21 -21.51
N PHE A 14 4.50 -0.22 -20.58
CA PHE A 14 4.86 -1.16 -19.53
C PHE A 14 4.03 -2.44 -19.61
N GLU A 15 4.67 -3.61 -19.45
CA GLU A 15 3.99 -4.85 -19.11
C GLU A 15 3.86 -4.98 -17.60
N LEU A 16 2.63 -5.12 -17.11
CA LEU A 16 2.33 -5.31 -15.69
C LEU A 16 2.45 -6.79 -15.29
N ARG A 17 2.49 -7.08 -13.99
CA ARG A 17 2.46 -8.47 -13.47
C ARG A 17 1.23 -9.28 -13.92
N SER A 18 0.14 -8.60 -14.24
CA SER A 18 -1.08 -9.19 -14.80
C SER A 18 -0.95 -9.60 -16.27
N LYS A 19 0.20 -9.34 -16.90
CA LYS A 19 0.46 -9.45 -18.33
C LYS A 19 -0.32 -8.45 -19.20
N LEU A 20 -1.05 -7.53 -18.60
CA LEU A 20 -1.65 -6.41 -19.29
C LEU A 20 -0.62 -5.31 -19.53
N HIS A 21 -0.80 -4.53 -20.58
CA HIS A 21 -0.01 -3.35 -20.89
C HIS A 21 -0.61 -2.11 -20.24
N SER A 22 0.22 -1.13 -19.93
CA SER A 22 -0.22 0.17 -19.42
C SER A 22 0.69 1.29 -19.93
N ASP A 23 0.13 2.49 -20.06
CA ASP A 23 0.90 3.71 -20.37
C ASP A 23 1.56 4.33 -19.12
N GLN A 24 1.32 3.75 -17.95
CA GLN A 24 1.83 4.22 -16.67
C GLN A 24 2.32 3.07 -15.79
N PHE A 25 3.41 3.33 -15.08
CA PHE A 25 3.90 2.45 -14.03
C PHE A 25 4.15 3.25 -12.75
N PHE A 26 3.75 2.69 -11.61
CA PHE A 26 3.92 3.31 -10.32
C PHE A 26 4.86 2.50 -9.43
N GLN A 27 5.94 3.16 -8.96
CA GLN A 27 6.94 2.57 -8.07
C GLN A 27 7.06 3.41 -6.79
N CYS A 28 6.36 3.00 -5.74
CA CYS A 28 6.35 3.73 -4.47
C CYS A 28 7.72 3.88 -3.83
N ALA A 29 8.61 2.90 -3.98
CA ALA A 29 9.97 2.97 -3.44
C ALA A 29 10.72 4.24 -3.89
N MET A 30 10.40 4.77 -5.08
CA MET A 30 11.02 5.98 -5.62
C MET A 30 10.63 7.25 -4.86
N VAL A 31 9.46 7.33 -4.30
CA VAL A 31 9.05 8.47 -3.45
C VAL A 31 9.43 8.21 -1.99
N LEU A 32 9.31 6.96 -1.53
CA LEU A 32 9.61 6.58 -0.14
C LEU A 32 11.09 6.67 0.21
N ARG A 33 11.99 6.63 -0.78
CA ARG A 33 13.44 6.85 -0.55
C ARG A 33 13.79 8.25 -0.03
N TYR A 34 12.85 9.18 -0.05
CA TYR A 34 12.99 10.53 0.48
C TYR A 34 12.26 10.65 1.83
N PRO A 35 12.92 10.51 2.99
CA PRO A 35 12.25 10.43 4.30
C PRO A 35 11.33 11.63 4.58
N ARG A 36 11.76 12.85 4.25
CA ARG A 36 10.93 14.05 4.44
C ARG A 36 9.64 14.01 3.62
N ILE A 37 9.68 13.44 2.42
CA ILE A 37 8.50 13.33 1.55
C ILE A 37 7.60 12.21 2.08
N ALA A 38 8.17 11.05 2.44
CA ALA A 38 7.44 9.95 3.05
C ALA A 38 6.69 10.41 4.31
N GLY A 39 7.37 11.13 5.21
CA GLY A 39 6.75 11.70 6.42
C GLY A 39 5.57 12.60 6.11
N ARG A 40 5.73 13.58 5.21
CA ARG A 40 4.63 14.49 4.82
C ARG A 40 3.43 13.77 4.18
N LEU A 41 3.68 12.74 3.37
CA LEU A 41 2.60 11.93 2.80
C LEU A 41 1.86 11.16 3.89
N CYS A 42 2.57 10.55 4.84
CA CYS A 42 1.95 9.82 5.93
C CYS A 42 1.23 10.75 6.92
N GLU A 43 1.75 11.95 7.19
CA GLU A 43 1.05 12.99 7.95
C GLU A 43 -0.29 13.34 7.31
N ALA A 44 -0.30 13.63 6.01
CA ALA A 44 -1.54 13.92 5.28
C ALA A 44 -2.53 12.73 5.28
N LEU A 45 -2.02 11.49 5.22
CA LEU A 45 -2.85 10.29 5.31
C LEU A 45 -3.47 10.15 6.70
N VAL A 46 -2.70 10.40 7.77
CA VAL A 46 -3.20 10.38 9.16
C VAL A 46 -4.24 11.48 9.38
N GLU A 47 -4.04 12.69 8.86
CA GLU A 47 -5.05 13.77 8.92
C GLU A 47 -6.36 13.35 8.24
N LYS A 48 -6.27 12.72 7.06
CA LYS A 48 -7.44 12.17 6.37
C LYS A 48 -8.15 11.10 7.21
N MET A 49 -7.41 10.25 7.92
CA MET A 49 -7.96 9.24 8.82
C MET A 49 -8.64 9.87 10.03
N ARG A 50 -8.04 10.93 10.62
CA ARG A 50 -8.61 11.67 11.76
C ARG A 50 -9.93 12.37 11.42
N ALA A 51 -10.10 12.79 10.16
CA ALA A 51 -11.35 13.34 9.65
C ALA A 51 -12.43 12.26 9.38
N GLY A 52 -12.07 10.98 9.43
CA GLY A 52 -12.95 9.84 9.21
C GLY A 52 -13.69 9.38 10.48
N PRO A 53 -14.20 8.13 10.47
CA PRO A 53 -14.97 7.58 11.58
C PRO A 53 -14.17 7.54 12.90
N LYS A 54 -14.79 7.99 13.99
CA LYS A 54 -14.18 7.94 15.32
C LYS A 54 -13.88 6.51 15.80
N SER A 55 -14.57 5.50 15.24
CA SER A 55 -14.35 4.08 15.53
C SER A 55 -12.96 3.58 15.15
N VAL A 56 -12.19 4.30 14.34
CA VAL A 56 -10.79 3.98 14.06
C VAL A 56 -9.92 4.08 15.32
N TRP A 57 -10.24 4.98 16.23
CA TRP A 57 -9.43 5.36 17.39
C TRP A 57 -9.93 4.79 18.72
N PRO A 58 -9.07 4.63 19.74
CA PRO A 58 -7.60 4.70 19.66
C PRO A 58 -7.00 3.47 19.00
N VAL A 59 -5.72 3.51 18.65
CA VAL A 59 -4.95 2.38 18.11
C VAL A 59 -3.72 2.09 18.97
N ALA A 60 -3.34 0.82 19.06
CA ALA A 60 -2.16 0.36 19.79
C ALA A 60 -0.93 0.27 18.88
N GLY A 61 -1.12 0.17 17.58
CA GLY A 61 -0.03 0.05 16.64
C GLY A 61 -0.45 0.09 15.18
N VAL A 62 0.56 0.06 14.33
CA VAL A 62 0.44 -0.07 12.88
C VAL A 62 1.15 -1.34 12.45
N ILE A 63 0.54 -2.11 11.57
CA ILE A 63 1.16 -3.29 10.96
C ILE A 63 1.19 -3.13 9.45
N ALA A 64 2.28 -3.58 8.82
CA ALA A 64 2.45 -3.49 7.38
C ALA A 64 3.09 -4.76 6.80
N PRO A 65 2.80 -5.16 5.57
CA PRO A 65 3.53 -6.22 4.91
C PRO A 65 4.90 -5.72 4.41
N ALA A 66 5.92 -6.55 4.50
CA ALA A 66 7.22 -6.26 3.89
C ALA A 66 7.11 -6.30 2.35
N MET A 67 7.86 -5.44 1.62
CA MET A 67 8.85 -4.48 2.09
C MET A 67 8.35 -3.04 2.00
N GLY A 68 7.62 -2.64 0.92
CA GLY A 68 7.20 -1.26 0.70
C GLY A 68 6.32 -0.70 1.81
N GLY A 69 5.42 -1.53 2.34
CA GLY A 69 4.54 -1.18 3.45
C GLY A 69 5.27 -0.82 4.75
N ILE A 70 6.48 -1.36 5.00
CA ILE A 70 7.24 -1.09 6.23
C ILE A 70 7.49 0.41 6.42
N VAL A 71 7.94 1.10 5.36
CA VAL A 71 8.24 2.54 5.45
C VAL A 71 6.97 3.32 5.75
N VAL A 72 5.87 2.99 5.10
CA VAL A 72 4.57 3.66 5.31
C VAL A 72 4.05 3.38 6.72
N GLY A 73 4.09 2.12 7.16
CA GLY A 73 3.67 1.71 8.50
C GLY A 73 4.50 2.40 9.60
N HIS A 74 5.81 2.48 9.42
CA HIS A 74 6.72 3.16 10.34
C HIS A 74 6.39 4.66 10.44
N GLU A 75 6.22 5.35 9.31
CA GLU A 75 5.91 6.78 9.31
C GLU A 75 4.53 7.08 9.88
N ILE A 76 3.51 6.27 9.59
CA ILE A 76 2.19 6.42 10.22
C ILE A 76 2.29 6.21 11.74
N ALA A 77 3.00 5.18 12.18
CA ALA A 77 3.21 4.89 13.61
C ALA A 77 3.96 6.04 14.31
N ARG A 78 4.99 6.61 13.67
CA ARG A 78 5.70 7.80 14.15
C ARG A 78 4.77 9.00 14.36
N VAL A 79 3.87 9.26 13.40
CA VAL A 79 2.91 10.37 13.49
C VAL A 79 1.88 10.16 14.60
N LEU A 80 1.53 8.89 14.87
CA LEU A 80 0.55 8.51 15.89
C LEU A 80 1.16 8.24 17.26
N ASP A 81 2.49 8.21 17.36
CA ASP A 81 3.24 7.83 18.57
C ASP A 81 2.84 6.45 19.11
N VAL A 82 2.80 5.46 18.21
CA VAL A 82 2.44 4.06 18.53
C VAL A 82 3.49 3.09 17.97
N LYS A 83 3.42 1.81 18.38
CA LYS A 83 4.33 0.79 17.88
C LYS A 83 4.09 0.50 16.38
N SER A 84 5.20 0.21 15.65
CA SER A 84 5.19 -0.26 14.27
C SER A 84 5.70 -1.69 14.21
N ILE A 85 4.92 -2.59 13.63
CA ILE A 85 5.32 -3.97 13.37
C ILE A 85 5.09 -4.31 11.91
N PHE A 86 5.70 -5.39 11.44
CA PHE A 86 5.52 -5.81 10.04
C PHE A 86 5.50 -7.33 9.90
N ALA A 87 4.80 -7.79 8.87
CA ALA A 87 4.77 -9.18 8.45
C ALA A 87 5.74 -9.40 7.29
N GLU A 88 6.49 -10.49 7.34
CA GLU A 88 7.47 -10.89 6.32
C GLU A 88 7.00 -12.12 5.56
N LYS A 89 7.45 -12.26 4.33
CA LYS A 89 7.15 -13.43 3.53
C LYS A 89 8.04 -14.60 3.94
N GLN A 90 7.43 -15.70 4.36
CA GLN A 90 8.08 -16.97 4.62
C GLN A 90 7.31 -18.07 3.87
N GLU A 91 7.98 -18.84 3.05
CA GLU A 91 7.38 -19.93 2.25
C GLU A 91 6.12 -19.50 1.47
N GLY A 92 6.15 -18.29 0.94
CA GLY A 92 5.05 -17.74 0.14
C GLY A 92 3.94 -17.03 0.93
N LYS A 93 3.85 -17.17 2.25
CA LYS A 93 2.85 -16.56 3.13
C LYS A 93 3.42 -15.42 3.96
N LEU A 94 2.61 -14.42 4.29
CA LEU A 94 2.98 -13.40 5.27
C LEU A 94 2.85 -13.99 6.69
N VAL A 95 3.87 -13.75 7.52
CA VAL A 95 3.90 -14.19 8.91
C VAL A 95 4.54 -13.12 9.80
N LEU A 96 4.14 -13.06 11.08
CA LEU A 96 4.83 -12.28 12.09
C LEU A 96 6.12 -13.00 12.50
N ARG A 97 7.21 -12.24 12.62
CA ARG A 97 8.52 -12.74 13.04
C ARG A 97 9.17 -11.73 14.00
N ARG A 98 10.43 -11.96 14.33
CA ARG A 98 11.29 -11.04 15.10
C ARG A 98 10.78 -10.74 16.51
N GLY A 99 9.98 -11.65 17.08
CA GLY A 99 9.38 -11.45 18.40
C GLY A 99 8.23 -10.43 18.41
N PHE A 100 7.69 -10.07 17.24
CA PHE A 100 6.49 -9.25 17.20
C PHE A 100 5.28 -10.07 17.64
N GLU A 101 4.50 -9.48 18.54
CA GLU A 101 3.27 -10.06 19.08
C GLU A 101 2.12 -9.07 18.96
N ILE A 102 0.93 -9.59 18.77
CA ILE A 102 -0.33 -8.86 18.79
C ILE A 102 -1.13 -9.37 19.97
N GLY A 103 -1.35 -8.50 20.96
CA GLY A 103 -2.15 -8.82 22.12
C GLY A 103 -3.64 -8.94 21.80
N ALA A 104 -4.35 -9.80 22.52
CA ALA A 104 -5.78 -9.95 22.35
C ALA A 104 -6.51 -8.61 22.56
N GLY A 105 -7.35 -8.23 21.62
CA GLY A 105 -8.08 -6.95 21.63
C GLY A 105 -7.24 -5.71 21.28
N GLU A 106 -5.94 -5.83 21.06
CA GLU A 106 -5.13 -4.70 20.58
C GLU A 106 -5.60 -4.24 19.21
N ARG A 107 -5.66 -2.93 19.04
CA ARG A 107 -6.23 -2.27 17.87
C ARG A 107 -5.13 -1.80 16.91
N TYR A 108 -5.20 -2.22 15.65
CA TYR A 108 -4.19 -1.94 14.63
C TYR A 108 -4.76 -1.28 13.39
N ILE A 109 -3.97 -0.38 12.80
CA ILE A 109 -4.10 0.06 11.42
C ILE A 109 -3.25 -0.87 10.56
N VAL A 110 -3.80 -1.37 9.46
CA VAL A 110 -3.04 -2.07 8.41
C VAL A 110 -2.58 -1.05 7.39
N ALA A 111 -1.26 -0.90 7.23
CA ALA A 111 -0.66 0.06 6.31
C ALA A 111 -0.05 -0.65 5.09
N GLU A 112 -0.10 -0.02 3.91
CA GLU A 112 0.55 -0.50 2.68
C GLU A 112 0.99 0.70 1.83
N ASP A 113 1.96 0.51 0.95
CA ASP A 113 2.38 1.55 0.02
C ASP A 113 1.44 1.64 -1.20
N VAL A 114 1.10 0.51 -1.81
CA VAL A 114 0.23 0.43 -2.99
C VAL A 114 -0.73 -0.74 -2.91
N ILE A 115 -2.00 -0.49 -3.06
CA ILE A 115 -3.02 -1.52 -3.29
C ILE A 115 -3.24 -1.70 -4.79
N THR A 116 -3.19 -2.95 -5.26
CA THR A 116 -3.63 -3.35 -6.60
C THR A 116 -4.83 -4.28 -6.53
N ARG A 117 -4.63 -5.53 -6.13
CA ARG A 117 -5.70 -6.53 -5.90
C ARG A 117 -6.09 -6.68 -4.44
N GLY A 118 -5.34 -6.06 -3.52
CA GLY A 118 -5.61 -6.09 -2.08
C GLY A 118 -5.17 -7.36 -1.34
N GLY A 119 -4.61 -8.36 -2.02
CA GLY A 119 -4.28 -9.65 -1.39
C GLY A 119 -3.33 -9.53 -0.19
N ARG A 120 -2.26 -8.72 -0.29
CA ARG A 120 -1.32 -8.52 0.83
C ARG A 120 -1.96 -7.81 2.01
N VAL A 121 -2.82 -6.84 1.75
CA VAL A 121 -3.59 -6.17 2.80
C VAL A 121 -4.50 -7.16 3.49
N GLN A 122 -5.20 -8.02 2.73
CA GLN A 122 -6.06 -9.05 3.31
C GLN A 122 -5.25 -10.07 4.14
N GLU A 123 -4.12 -10.57 3.64
CA GLU A 123 -3.24 -11.45 4.42
C GLU A 123 -2.78 -10.77 5.74
N THR A 124 -2.51 -9.46 5.72
CA THR A 124 -2.11 -8.71 6.92
C THR A 124 -3.29 -8.54 7.89
N ILE A 125 -4.50 -8.30 7.38
CA ILE A 125 -5.73 -8.28 8.16
C ILE A 125 -5.94 -9.63 8.86
N ASP A 126 -5.76 -10.73 8.12
CA ASP A 126 -5.94 -12.09 8.64
C ASP A 126 -4.93 -12.39 9.76
N ILE A 127 -3.68 -11.93 9.66
CA ILE A 127 -2.68 -12.05 10.72
C ILE A 127 -3.15 -11.38 12.01
N VAL A 128 -3.65 -10.14 11.93
CA VAL A 128 -4.13 -9.39 13.10
C VAL A 128 -5.31 -10.11 13.75
N THR A 129 -6.29 -10.52 12.96
CA THR A 129 -7.51 -11.14 13.45
C THR A 129 -7.27 -12.54 14.02
N GLN A 130 -6.41 -13.34 13.39
CA GLN A 130 -6.03 -14.67 13.90
C GLN A 130 -5.24 -14.60 15.20
N ALA A 131 -4.47 -13.53 15.43
CA ALA A 131 -3.79 -13.27 16.70
C ALA A 131 -4.74 -12.73 17.79
N GLY A 132 -6.03 -12.53 17.50
CA GLY A 132 -7.00 -11.97 18.43
C GLY A 132 -6.99 -10.45 18.53
N GLY A 133 -6.24 -9.78 17.67
CA GLY A 133 -6.25 -8.31 17.53
C GLY A 133 -7.46 -7.80 16.76
N VAL A 134 -7.62 -6.48 16.73
CA VAL A 134 -8.72 -5.79 16.06
C VAL A 134 -8.16 -4.87 14.99
N VAL A 135 -8.50 -5.10 13.73
CA VAL A 135 -8.20 -4.13 12.66
C VAL A 135 -9.20 -2.98 12.74
N THR A 136 -8.71 -1.75 12.70
CA THR A 136 -9.57 -0.55 12.79
C THR A 136 -9.67 0.21 11.47
N ALA A 137 -8.65 0.14 10.65
CA ALA A 137 -8.61 0.78 9.33
C ALA A 137 -7.51 0.16 8.45
N VAL A 138 -7.64 0.40 7.16
CA VAL A 138 -6.59 0.22 6.16
C VAL A 138 -6.12 1.60 5.69
N ALA A 139 -4.81 1.82 5.67
CA ALA A 139 -4.19 3.08 5.25
C ALA A 139 -3.18 2.82 4.14
N VAL A 140 -3.31 3.49 3.00
CA VAL A 140 -2.46 3.28 1.83
C VAL A 140 -2.09 4.61 1.16
N LEU A 141 -0.89 4.72 0.65
CA LEU A 141 -0.51 5.92 -0.12
C LEU A 141 -1.21 5.94 -1.48
N VAL A 142 -1.21 4.81 -2.19
CA VAL A 142 -1.78 4.74 -3.54
C VAL A 142 -2.72 3.54 -3.68
N ASP A 143 -3.97 3.81 -3.97
CA ASP A 143 -4.93 2.78 -4.36
C ASP A 143 -5.05 2.73 -5.88
N ARG A 144 -4.53 1.65 -6.48
CA ARG A 144 -4.58 1.37 -7.91
C ARG A 144 -5.59 0.28 -8.27
N SER A 145 -6.49 -0.03 -7.38
CA SER A 145 -7.49 -1.08 -7.62
C SER A 145 -8.62 -0.63 -8.55
N GLY A 146 -8.76 0.69 -8.79
CA GLY A 146 -9.94 1.23 -9.46
C GLY A 146 -11.23 0.96 -8.69
N GLY A 147 -11.14 0.92 -7.34
CA GLY A 147 -12.28 0.64 -6.46
C GLY A 147 -12.62 -0.86 -6.35
N LYS A 148 -11.83 -1.75 -6.94
CA LYS A 148 -12.09 -3.21 -6.93
C LYS A 148 -11.60 -3.90 -5.65
N ALA A 149 -10.61 -3.34 -4.96
CA ALA A 149 -10.18 -3.83 -3.66
C ALA A 149 -11.12 -3.27 -2.59
N SER A 150 -11.81 -4.16 -1.88
CA SER A 150 -12.74 -3.80 -0.81
C SER A 150 -12.41 -4.62 0.42
N PHE A 151 -12.43 -3.98 1.57
CA PHE A 151 -12.16 -4.60 2.88
C PHE A 151 -13.31 -4.30 3.83
N ALA A 152 -13.47 -5.14 4.85
CA ALA A 152 -14.51 -4.96 5.88
C ALA A 152 -14.25 -3.75 6.80
N TYR A 153 -13.20 -2.98 6.54
CA TYR A 153 -12.73 -1.89 7.40
C TYR A 153 -12.66 -0.57 6.62
N PRO A 154 -12.81 0.60 7.29
CA PRO A 154 -12.56 1.89 6.66
C PRO A 154 -11.21 1.92 5.95
N THR A 155 -11.21 2.27 4.68
CA THR A 155 -9.99 2.30 3.86
C THR A 155 -9.70 3.73 3.43
N PHE A 156 -8.48 4.18 3.69
CA PHE A 156 -8.01 5.52 3.38
C PHE A 156 -6.84 5.45 2.41
N SER A 157 -6.93 6.18 1.31
CA SER A 157 -5.83 6.35 0.36
C SER A 157 -5.57 7.83 0.10
N LEU A 158 -4.31 8.22 -0.12
CA LEU A 158 -4.00 9.59 -0.56
C LEU A 158 -4.24 9.78 -2.04
N LEU A 159 -3.91 8.78 -2.84
CA LEU A 159 -4.04 8.83 -4.29
C LEU A 159 -4.85 7.63 -4.79
N PRO A 160 -6.15 7.78 -5.03
CA PRO A 160 -6.89 6.79 -5.78
C PRO A 160 -6.52 6.91 -7.27
N MET A 161 -6.22 5.78 -7.90
CA MET A 161 -5.87 5.70 -9.32
C MET A 161 -6.61 4.53 -9.95
N GLU A 162 -7.15 4.75 -11.14
CA GLU A 162 -7.57 3.67 -12.02
C GLU A 162 -6.53 3.52 -13.13
N PRO A 163 -5.68 2.48 -13.09
CA PRO A 163 -4.69 2.29 -14.15
C PRO A 163 -5.39 1.96 -15.46
N VAL A 164 -5.08 2.70 -16.50
CA VAL A 164 -5.48 2.34 -17.85
C VAL A 164 -4.66 1.12 -18.27
N THR A 165 -5.35 0.02 -18.59
CA THR A 165 -4.70 -1.22 -18.99
C THR A 165 -5.26 -1.73 -20.32
N PHE A 166 -4.41 -2.39 -21.10
CA PHE A 166 -4.72 -2.91 -22.41
C PHE A 166 -4.32 -4.38 -22.51
N GLU A 167 -5.12 -5.18 -23.19
CA GLU A 167 -4.70 -6.51 -23.65
C GLU A 167 -3.55 -6.37 -24.64
N PRO A 168 -2.51 -7.20 -24.61
CA PRO A 168 -1.36 -7.10 -25.52
C PRO A 168 -1.76 -6.99 -26.99
N GLY A 169 -2.72 -7.81 -27.44
CA GLY A 169 -3.22 -7.81 -28.81
C GLY A 169 -4.08 -6.61 -29.22
N ARG A 170 -4.44 -5.73 -28.25
CA ARG A 170 -5.26 -4.52 -28.46
C ARG A 170 -4.60 -3.28 -27.89
N CYS A 171 -3.32 -3.34 -27.56
CA CYS A 171 -2.59 -2.25 -26.96
C CYS A 171 -2.24 -1.18 -28.00
N PRO A 172 -2.69 0.09 -27.82
CA PRO A 172 -2.39 1.16 -28.77
C PRO A 172 -0.91 1.54 -28.77
N LEU A 173 -0.16 1.23 -27.70
CA LEU A 173 1.28 1.46 -27.63
C LEU A 173 2.03 0.42 -28.48
N CYS A 174 1.60 -0.85 -28.43
CA CYS A 174 2.11 -1.87 -29.35
C CYS A 174 1.86 -1.50 -30.82
N ALA A 175 0.66 -1.01 -31.13
CA ALA A 175 0.30 -0.61 -32.50
C ALA A 175 1.17 0.54 -33.02
N ARG A 176 1.72 1.37 -32.14
CA ARG A 176 2.69 2.44 -32.47
C ARG A 176 4.15 1.98 -32.50
N GLY A 177 4.40 0.69 -32.25
CA GLY A 177 5.75 0.13 -32.20
C GLY A 177 6.58 0.59 -30.99
N GLU A 178 5.94 1.11 -29.93
CA GLU A 178 6.64 1.51 -28.72
C GLU A 178 7.21 0.30 -27.98
N PRO A 179 8.51 0.31 -27.61
CA PRO A 179 9.12 -0.84 -26.93
C PRO A 179 8.48 -1.07 -25.57
N VAL A 180 8.17 -2.34 -25.27
CA VAL A 180 7.63 -2.74 -23.98
C VAL A 180 8.73 -2.79 -22.94
N VAL A 181 8.50 -2.14 -21.79
CA VAL A 181 9.41 -2.16 -20.64
C VAL A 181 8.80 -3.04 -19.54
N HIS A 182 9.63 -3.90 -18.94
CA HIS A 182 9.28 -4.70 -17.77
C HIS A 182 9.92 -4.08 -16.53
N PRO A 183 9.25 -3.15 -15.83
CA PRO A 183 9.84 -2.56 -14.64
C PRO A 183 9.96 -3.64 -13.57
N GLY A 184 11.18 -3.82 -13.04
CA GLY A 184 11.43 -4.71 -11.92
C GLY A 184 10.59 -4.30 -10.70
N SER A 185 10.07 -5.26 -10.02
CA SER A 185 9.32 -5.07 -8.77
C SER A 185 10.11 -5.66 -7.62
#